data_5d7bf6732054b4c5bd0dd69960709370
#
_entry.id   5d7bf6732054b4c5bd0dd69960709370
#
_cell.length_a   1.000
_cell.length_b   1.000
_cell.length_c   1.000
_cell.angle_alpha   90.00
_cell.angle_beta   90.00
_cell.angle_gamma   90.00
#
_symmetry.space_group_name_H-M   'P 1'
#
loop_
_entity.id
_entity.type
_entity.pdbx_description
1 polymer ?
#
loop_
_entity_poly.entity_id
_entity_poly.type
_entity_poly.pdbx_seq_one_letter_code
_entity_poly.pdbx_strand_id
1 'polypeptide(L)'
;QDNIKGISRESDNFAQMFAAMDDDYMRERAADVKDISNRVFYILQGNGDAGLSGDEPFILLADDLAPSETVQLDKSKVLAFVTRHGSTNSHTAILARTMNIPALIGVDFPEEGVDGQFGIVDGFDAKFFVEPDEDTKAEYRKLKEENEQKKRLLQELKGKENITKDGTKINLYANIGGVSDVANVLANDAGGIGLFRSEFLYLDSEDYPTEEAQFSAYKTVAENMAGNKVIIRTLDIG
;
A
#
# COMPACT_ATOMS: atom_id res chain seq x y z
N GLN A 1 -11.61 -35.50 -1.78
CA GLN A 1 -11.26 -35.02 -3.15
C GLN A 1 -12.47 -34.45 -3.88
N ASP A 2 -13.68 -35.04 -3.75
CA ASP A 2 -14.87 -34.60 -4.46
C ASP A 2 -15.42 -33.27 -3.96
N ASN A 3 -15.31 -32.97 -2.67
CA ASN A 3 -15.72 -31.69 -2.08
C ASN A 3 -14.82 -30.53 -2.56
N ILE A 4 -13.53 -30.76 -2.76
CA ILE A 4 -12.56 -29.76 -3.23
C ILE A 4 -12.89 -29.39 -4.69
N LYS A 5 -13.18 -30.37 -5.54
CA LYS A 5 -13.58 -30.12 -6.93
C LYS A 5 -14.93 -29.38 -7.03
N GLY A 6 -15.85 -29.65 -6.11
CA GLY A 6 -17.12 -28.93 -6.01
C GLY A 6 -16.94 -27.44 -5.73
N ILE A 7 -16.12 -27.11 -4.74
CA ILE A 7 -15.81 -25.71 -4.36
C ILE A 7 -15.14 -24.96 -5.51
N SER A 8 -14.17 -25.59 -6.23
CA SER A 8 -13.52 -24.98 -7.41
C SER A 8 -14.53 -24.60 -8.47
N ARG A 9 -15.40 -25.52 -8.82
CA ARG A 9 -16.39 -25.31 -9.88
C ARG A 9 -17.39 -24.21 -9.54
N GLU A 10 -17.89 -24.21 -8.31
CA GLU A 10 -18.81 -23.15 -7.85
C GLU A 10 -18.13 -21.78 -7.81
N SER A 11 -16.89 -21.71 -7.36
CA SER A 11 -16.10 -20.49 -7.35
C SER A 11 -15.86 -19.93 -8.75
N ASP A 12 -15.49 -20.78 -9.71
CA ASP A 12 -15.33 -20.37 -11.11
C ASP A 12 -16.65 -19.86 -11.71
N ASN A 13 -17.77 -20.48 -11.37
CA ASN A 13 -19.10 -20.04 -11.79
C ASN A 13 -19.42 -18.64 -11.22
N PHE A 14 -19.20 -18.41 -9.92
CA PHE A 14 -19.42 -17.11 -9.30
C PHE A 14 -18.51 -16.04 -9.90
N ALA A 15 -17.22 -16.32 -10.07
CA ALA A 15 -16.28 -15.38 -10.66
C ALA A 15 -16.70 -15.01 -12.10
N GLN A 16 -17.18 -15.98 -12.91
CA GLN A 16 -17.69 -15.73 -14.25
C GLN A 16 -18.99 -14.89 -14.23
N MET A 17 -19.89 -15.13 -13.27
CA MET A 17 -21.09 -14.33 -13.11
C MET A 17 -20.75 -12.87 -12.82
N PHE A 18 -19.85 -12.60 -11.90
CA PHE A 18 -19.40 -11.24 -11.57
C PHE A 18 -18.69 -10.58 -12.76
N ALA A 19 -17.81 -11.31 -13.46
CA ALA A 19 -17.10 -10.81 -14.63
C ALA A 19 -18.02 -10.47 -15.81
N ALA A 20 -19.21 -11.09 -15.89
CA ALA A 20 -20.20 -10.85 -16.93
C ALA A 20 -21.18 -9.72 -16.62
N MET A 21 -21.08 -9.08 -15.45
CA MET A 21 -21.95 -7.94 -15.09
C MET A 21 -21.53 -6.67 -15.80
N ASP A 22 -22.50 -5.82 -16.13
CA ASP A 22 -22.25 -4.51 -16.79
C ASP A 22 -21.69 -3.45 -15.83
N ASP A 23 -21.65 -3.72 -14.54
CA ASP A 23 -21.15 -2.85 -13.49
C ASP A 23 -19.65 -3.09 -13.26
N ASP A 24 -18.81 -2.04 -13.41
CA ASP A 24 -17.36 -2.11 -13.23
C ASP A 24 -16.96 -2.54 -11.83
N TYR A 25 -17.67 -2.06 -10.81
CA TYR A 25 -17.44 -2.44 -9.41
C TYR A 25 -17.67 -3.94 -9.19
N MET A 26 -18.76 -4.48 -9.76
CA MET A 26 -19.06 -5.90 -9.67
C MET A 26 -18.07 -6.76 -10.46
N ARG A 27 -17.57 -6.28 -11.61
CA ARG A 27 -16.53 -7.00 -12.38
C ARG A 27 -15.22 -7.14 -11.60
N GLU A 28 -14.83 -6.11 -10.84
CA GLU A 28 -13.65 -6.17 -9.98
C GLU A 28 -13.79 -7.22 -8.86
N ARG A 29 -15.00 -7.47 -8.37
CA ARG A 29 -15.31 -8.51 -7.37
C ARG A 29 -15.11 -9.95 -7.87
N ALA A 30 -15.03 -10.17 -9.17
CA ALA A 30 -14.68 -11.49 -9.72
C ALA A 30 -13.28 -11.95 -9.25
N ALA A 31 -12.34 -11.02 -9.11
CA ALA A 31 -11.00 -11.29 -8.59
C ALA A 31 -11.05 -11.68 -7.11
N ASP A 32 -11.85 -10.98 -6.30
CA ASP A 32 -12.02 -11.25 -4.86
C ASP A 32 -12.61 -12.66 -4.63
N VAL A 33 -13.58 -13.08 -5.44
CA VAL A 33 -14.17 -14.44 -5.36
C VAL A 33 -13.12 -15.51 -5.62
N LYS A 34 -12.26 -15.30 -6.64
CA LYS A 34 -11.16 -16.23 -6.94
C LYS A 34 -10.13 -16.27 -5.81
N ASP A 35 -9.78 -15.11 -5.25
CA ASP A 35 -8.84 -15.01 -4.16
C ASP A 35 -9.30 -15.77 -2.91
N ILE A 36 -10.54 -15.54 -2.47
CA ILE A 36 -11.14 -16.26 -1.33
C ILE A 36 -11.13 -17.76 -1.58
N SER A 37 -11.46 -18.20 -2.80
CA SER A 37 -11.52 -19.60 -3.15
C SER A 37 -10.15 -20.25 -3.16
N ASN A 38 -9.15 -19.61 -3.74
CA ASN A 38 -7.77 -20.06 -3.72
C ASN A 38 -7.26 -20.18 -2.28
N ARG A 39 -7.62 -19.24 -1.41
CA ARG A 39 -7.27 -19.30 0.00
C ARG A 39 -7.89 -20.51 0.71
N VAL A 40 -9.17 -20.78 0.46
CA VAL A 40 -9.85 -21.98 1.01
C VAL A 40 -9.17 -23.26 0.51
N PHE A 41 -8.79 -23.31 -0.77
CA PHE A 41 -8.05 -24.46 -1.32
C PHE A 41 -6.71 -24.66 -0.63
N TYR A 42 -5.96 -23.60 -0.45
CA TYR A 42 -4.64 -23.63 0.16
C TYR A 42 -4.70 -24.20 1.59
N ILE A 43 -5.69 -23.74 2.36
CA ILE A 43 -5.95 -24.25 3.73
C ILE A 43 -6.36 -25.73 3.70
N LEU A 44 -7.26 -26.12 2.78
CA LEU A 44 -7.74 -27.50 2.67
C LEU A 44 -6.66 -28.48 2.20
N GLN A 45 -5.66 -28.03 1.49
CA GLN A 45 -4.51 -28.84 1.08
C GLN A 45 -3.47 -29.02 2.20
N GLY A 46 -3.70 -28.40 3.36
CA GLY A 46 -2.79 -28.50 4.51
C GLY A 46 -1.58 -27.55 4.45
N ASN A 47 -1.57 -26.64 3.48
CA ASN A 47 -0.49 -25.67 3.29
C ASN A 47 -0.72 -24.39 4.12
N GLY A 48 -1.46 -24.47 5.21
CA GLY A 48 -2.00 -23.33 5.95
C GLY A 48 -0.99 -22.30 6.49
N ASP A 49 0.31 -22.57 6.46
CA ASP A 49 1.36 -21.72 7.02
C ASP A 49 2.59 -21.54 6.12
N ALA A 50 2.54 -21.93 4.86
CA ALA A 50 3.61 -21.55 3.93
C ALA A 50 3.47 -20.08 3.56
N GLY A 51 3.62 -19.19 4.54
CA GLY A 51 3.74 -17.76 4.32
C GLY A 51 4.97 -17.48 3.47
N LEU A 52 4.86 -16.48 2.59
CA LEU A 52 5.98 -15.87 1.86
C LEU A 52 6.92 -15.17 2.89
N SER A 53 7.52 -15.93 3.79
CA SER A 53 8.39 -15.43 4.85
C SER A 53 9.74 -16.12 4.77
N GLY A 54 10.67 -15.44 4.14
CA GLY A 54 12.10 -15.73 4.31
C GLY A 54 12.59 -15.17 5.65
N ASP A 55 13.70 -15.70 6.18
CA ASP A 55 14.35 -15.13 7.37
C ASP A 55 15.08 -13.82 7.06
N GLU A 56 15.42 -13.58 5.81
CA GLU A 56 16.16 -12.40 5.32
C GLU A 56 15.24 -11.42 4.56
N PRO A 57 15.59 -10.12 4.51
CA PRO A 57 14.88 -9.14 3.70
C PRO A 57 14.92 -9.50 2.21
N PHE A 58 13.79 -9.36 1.51
CA PHE A 58 13.63 -9.80 0.12
C PHE A 58 12.85 -8.82 -0.76
N ILE A 59 13.04 -8.96 -2.08
CA ILE A 59 12.22 -8.35 -3.12
C ILE A 59 11.19 -9.40 -3.54
N LEU A 60 9.91 -9.03 -3.52
CA LEU A 60 8.84 -9.93 -3.91
C LEU A 60 8.52 -9.77 -5.40
N LEU A 61 8.69 -10.86 -6.15
CA LEU A 61 8.30 -10.96 -7.55
C LEU A 61 6.99 -11.75 -7.65
N ALA A 62 6.00 -11.25 -8.38
CA ALA A 62 4.72 -11.93 -8.58
C ALA A 62 4.10 -11.57 -9.93
N ASP A 63 3.17 -12.38 -10.42
CA ASP A 63 2.35 -11.98 -11.57
C ASP A 63 1.42 -10.84 -11.19
N ASP A 64 0.71 -10.99 -10.09
CA ASP A 64 -0.06 -9.99 -9.37
C ASP A 64 -0.14 -10.44 -7.91
N LEU A 65 -0.50 -9.55 -7.00
CA LEU A 65 -0.67 -9.87 -5.58
C LEU A 65 -2.11 -9.67 -5.16
N ALA A 66 -2.73 -10.78 -4.75
CA ALA A 66 -4.04 -10.75 -4.16
C ALA A 66 -4.02 -10.14 -2.74
N PRO A 67 -5.12 -9.52 -2.29
CA PRO A 67 -5.23 -8.97 -0.94
C PRO A 67 -4.90 -9.99 0.16
N SER A 68 -5.33 -11.24 0.01
CA SER A 68 -5.09 -12.31 0.98
C SER A 68 -3.61 -12.68 1.10
N GLU A 69 -2.85 -12.60 0.02
CA GLU A 69 -1.41 -12.84 0.00
C GLU A 69 -0.65 -11.73 0.72
N THR A 70 -1.09 -10.48 0.53
CA THR A 70 -0.46 -9.31 1.16
C THR A 70 -0.65 -9.25 2.67
N VAL A 71 -1.73 -9.83 3.21
CA VAL A 71 -1.98 -9.91 4.66
C VAL A 71 -0.99 -10.83 5.37
N GLN A 72 -0.49 -11.86 4.69
CA GLN A 72 0.42 -12.86 5.25
C GLN A 72 1.90 -12.46 5.17
N LEU A 73 2.22 -11.41 4.42
CA LEU A 73 3.59 -10.94 4.28
C LEU A 73 4.12 -10.38 5.60
N ASP A 74 5.33 -10.81 5.98
CA ASP A 74 6.11 -10.06 6.95
C ASP A 74 6.60 -8.75 6.32
N LYS A 75 5.79 -7.71 6.50
CA LYS A 75 6.02 -6.39 5.90
C LYS A 75 7.35 -5.76 6.30
N SER A 76 7.95 -6.19 7.41
CA SER A 76 9.24 -5.68 7.87
C SER A 76 10.42 -6.18 7.03
N LYS A 77 10.21 -7.26 6.28
CA LYS A 77 11.25 -7.91 5.46
C LYS A 77 11.10 -7.60 3.96
N VAL A 78 9.96 -7.10 3.51
CA VAL A 78 9.75 -6.77 2.10
C VAL A 78 10.46 -5.46 1.76
N LEU A 79 11.43 -5.52 0.85
CA LEU A 79 12.20 -4.36 0.40
C LEU A 79 11.56 -3.67 -0.80
N ALA A 80 10.92 -4.42 -1.69
CA ALA A 80 10.25 -3.92 -2.88
C ALA A 80 9.26 -4.95 -3.44
N PHE A 81 8.32 -4.48 -4.27
CA PHE A 81 7.44 -5.31 -5.09
C PHE A 81 7.78 -5.13 -6.57
N VAL A 82 7.76 -6.23 -7.31
CA VAL A 82 7.84 -6.22 -8.79
C VAL A 82 6.77 -7.14 -9.32
N THR A 83 5.80 -6.62 -10.09
CA THR A 83 4.72 -7.41 -10.65
C THR A 83 4.64 -7.31 -12.17
N ARG A 84 4.22 -8.41 -12.84
CA ARG A 84 3.95 -8.43 -14.28
C ARG A 84 2.66 -7.71 -14.63
N HIS A 85 1.68 -7.82 -13.77
CA HIS A 85 0.34 -7.25 -13.97
C HIS A 85 0.00 -6.27 -12.85
N GLY A 86 -1.11 -5.59 -13.00
CA GLY A 86 -1.61 -4.62 -12.04
C GLY A 86 -1.68 -3.20 -12.60
N SER A 87 -2.08 -2.29 -11.75
CA SER A 87 -2.18 -0.86 -12.06
C SER A 87 -1.64 -0.01 -10.91
N THR A 88 -1.51 1.29 -11.14
CA THR A 88 -1.11 2.24 -10.08
C THR A 88 -2.10 2.31 -8.91
N ASN A 89 -3.30 1.76 -9.08
CA ASN A 89 -4.33 1.65 -8.06
C ASN A 89 -4.54 0.21 -7.55
N SER A 90 -3.69 -0.75 -7.97
CA SER A 90 -3.73 -2.12 -7.47
C SER A 90 -3.41 -2.19 -5.97
N HIS A 91 -3.84 -3.26 -5.32
CA HIS A 91 -3.53 -3.52 -3.90
C HIS A 91 -2.04 -3.48 -3.62
N THR A 92 -1.22 -4.04 -4.52
CA THR A 92 0.25 -4.01 -4.43
C THR A 92 0.79 -2.58 -4.42
N ALA A 93 0.28 -1.71 -5.31
CA ALA A 93 0.72 -0.32 -5.38
C ALA A 93 0.31 0.47 -4.13
N ILE A 94 -0.90 0.24 -3.61
CA ILE A 94 -1.39 0.86 -2.37
C ILE A 94 -0.54 0.40 -1.18
N LEU A 95 -0.27 -0.91 -1.08
CA LEU A 95 0.56 -1.47 -0.02
C LEU A 95 1.98 -0.92 -0.04
N ALA A 96 2.61 -0.87 -1.22
CA ALA A 96 3.95 -0.31 -1.38
C ALA A 96 4.04 1.15 -0.93
N ARG A 97 3.03 1.97 -1.28
CA ARG A 97 2.94 3.37 -0.82
C ARG A 97 2.80 3.45 0.70
N THR A 98 1.95 2.60 1.29
CA THR A 98 1.75 2.56 2.74
C THR A 98 3.04 2.16 3.47
N MET A 99 3.79 1.21 2.90
CA MET A 99 5.08 0.77 3.45
C MET A 99 6.24 1.72 3.08
N ASN A 100 6.02 2.67 2.19
CA ASN A 100 7.05 3.58 1.66
C ASN A 100 8.25 2.84 1.05
N ILE A 101 7.97 1.79 0.28
CA ILE A 101 8.97 0.98 -0.45
C ILE A 101 8.72 1.05 -1.96
N PRO A 102 9.74 0.78 -2.80
CA PRO A 102 9.59 0.74 -4.24
C PRO A 102 8.59 -0.33 -4.71
N ALA A 103 7.81 -0.01 -5.74
CA ALA A 103 7.03 -1.00 -6.49
C ALA A 103 7.12 -0.73 -7.98
N LEU A 104 7.42 -1.76 -8.76
CA LEU A 104 7.38 -1.74 -10.21
C LEU A 104 6.26 -2.64 -10.70
N ILE A 105 5.47 -2.13 -11.63
CA ILE A 105 4.29 -2.82 -12.18
C ILE A 105 4.45 -2.91 -13.70
N GLY A 106 4.04 -4.03 -14.28
CA GLY A 106 4.17 -4.24 -15.73
C GLY A 106 5.59 -4.63 -16.15
N VAL A 107 6.35 -5.27 -15.26
CA VAL A 107 7.73 -5.69 -15.52
C VAL A 107 7.74 -7.14 -15.98
N ASP A 108 8.38 -7.38 -17.12
CA ASP A 108 8.64 -8.74 -17.58
C ASP A 108 9.94 -9.26 -16.93
N PHE A 109 9.88 -10.45 -16.31
CA PHE A 109 11.00 -11.12 -15.67
C PHE A 109 10.89 -12.64 -15.86
N PRO A 110 12.01 -13.40 -15.85
CA PRO A 110 11.97 -14.86 -15.98
C PRO A 110 11.12 -15.52 -14.86
N GLU A 111 10.39 -16.58 -15.20
CA GLU A 111 9.60 -17.36 -14.23
C GLU A 111 10.47 -18.24 -13.33
N GLU A 112 11.61 -18.67 -13.85
CA GLU A 112 12.55 -19.56 -13.18
C GLU A 112 13.92 -18.94 -13.04
N GLY A 113 14.66 -19.36 -12.02
CA GLY A 113 16.06 -18.99 -11.85
C GLY A 113 16.32 -17.62 -11.24
N VAL A 114 15.28 -16.92 -10.74
CA VAL A 114 15.42 -15.62 -10.07
C VAL A 114 15.29 -15.72 -8.54
N ASP A 115 14.70 -16.80 -8.05
CA ASP A 115 14.53 -17.01 -6.62
C ASP A 115 15.86 -17.17 -5.90
N GLY A 116 16.02 -16.47 -4.77
CA GLY A 116 17.25 -16.44 -3.99
C GLY A 116 18.39 -15.62 -4.62
N GLN A 117 18.18 -14.98 -5.78
CA GLN A 117 19.17 -14.15 -6.44
C GLN A 117 19.20 -12.72 -5.91
N PHE A 118 20.36 -12.07 -6.03
CA PHE A 118 20.48 -10.66 -5.67
C PHE A 118 19.77 -9.77 -6.68
N GLY A 119 18.88 -8.88 -6.20
CA GLY A 119 18.14 -7.95 -7.03
C GLY A 119 18.30 -6.49 -6.62
N ILE A 120 18.12 -5.59 -7.59
CA ILE A 120 18.01 -4.14 -7.36
C ILE A 120 16.70 -3.65 -7.97
N VAL A 121 15.93 -2.89 -7.19
CA VAL A 121 14.72 -2.22 -7.64
C VAL A 121 14.87 -0.71 -7.45
N ASP A 122 14.79 0.03 -8.54
CA ASP A 122 14.77 1.47 -8.56
C ASP A 122 13.37 1.98 -8.94
N GLY A 123 12.63 2.44 -7.95
CA GLY A 123 11.29 2.99 -8.13
C GLY A 123 11.26 4.40 -8.74
N PHE A 124 12.40 5.12 -8.83
CA PHE A 124 12.49 6.44 -9.44
C PHE A 124 12.66 6.35 -10.96
N ASP A 125 13.61 5.51 -11.39
CA ASP A 125 13.93 5.32 -12.81
C ASP A 125 13.20 4.13 -13.43
N ALA A 126 12.34 3.43 -12.67
CA ALA A 126 11.62 2.23 -13.07
C ALA A 126 12.55 1.13 -13.63
N LYS A 127 13.62 0.84 -12.90
CA LYS A 127 14.62 -0.17 -13.29
C LYS A 127 14.59 -1.35 -12.34
N PHE A 128 14.70 -2.55 -12.90
CA PHE A 128 14.85 -3.80 -12.18
C PHE A 128 16.04 -4.58 -12.73
N PHE A 129 16.92 -5.05 -11.85
CA PHE A 129 18.09 -5.84 -12.18
C PHE A 129 18.10 -7.11 -11.35
N VAL A 130 18.42 -8.24 -12.00
CA VAL A 130 18.69 -9.53 -11.35
C VAL A 130 20.16 -9.85 -11.60
N GLU A 131 20.88 -10.21 -10.54
CA GLU A 131 22.32 -10.48 -10.58
C GLU A 131 23.13 -9.43 -11.38
N PRO A 132 22.98 -8.11 -11.07
CA PRO A 132 23.75 -7.08 -11.76
C PRO A 132 25.25 -7.23 -11.49
N ASP A 133 26.07 -6.70 -12.42
CA ASP A 133 27.49 -6.64 -12.26
C ASP A 133 27.94 -5.77 -11.06
N GLU A 134 29.21 -5.87 -10.68
CA GLU A 134 29.72 -5.16 -9.51
C GLU A 134 29.75 -3.65 -9.68
N ASP A 135 29.88 -3.15 -10.91
CA ASP A 135 29.87 -1.71 -11.19
C ASP A 135 28.45 -1.15 -10.96
N THR A 136 27.44 -1.83 -11.48
CA THR A 136 26.02 -1.52 -11.23
C THR A 136 25.68 -1.60 -9.74
N LYS A 137 26.12 -2.64 -9.04
CA LYS A 137 25.93 -2.76 -7.60
C LYS A 137 26.56 -1.59 -6.83
N ALA A 138 27.77 -1.17 -7.22
CA ALA A 138 28.46 -0.06 -6.58
C ALA A 138 27.75 1.27 -6.82
N GLU A 139 27.26 1.52 -8.06
CA GLU A 139 26.48 2.70 -8.40
C GLU A 139 25.21 2.80 -7.55
N TYR A 140 24.40 1.72 -7.49
CA TYR A 140 23.15 1.73 -6.75
C TYR A 140 23.32 1.74 -5.23
N ARG A 141 24.42 1.19 -4.69
CA ARG A 141 24.77 1.38 -3.27
C ARG A 141 25.02 2.86 -2.96
N LYS A 142 25.75 3.57 -3.82
CA LYS A 142 25.98 5.00 -3.67
C LYS A 142 24.70 5.81 -3.74
N LEU A 143 23.83 5.53 -4.72
CA LEU A 143 22.52 6.18 -4.85
C LEU A 143 21.64 5.96 -3.62
N LYS A 144 21.64 4.74 -3.07
CA LYS A 144 20.92 4.41 -1.84
C LYS A 144 21.44 5.22 -0.66
N GLU A 145 22.77 5.29 -0.47
CA GLU A 145 23.39 6.09 0.59
C GLU A 145 23.06 7.58 0.47
N GLU A 146 23.13 8.14 -0.73
CA GLU A 146 22.76 9.53 -1.00
C GLU A 146 21.28 9.81 -0.66
N ASN A 147 20.37 8.89 -1.02
CA ASN A 147 18.96 9.00 -0.69
C ASN A 147 18.69 8.87 0.82
N GLU A 148 19.40 7.98 1.50
CA GLU A 148 19.31 7.83 2.95
C GLU A 148 19.85 9.09 3.68
N GLN A 149 20.92 9.68 3.16
CA GLN A 149 21.43 10.96 3.69
C GLN A 149 20.42 12.09 3.51
N LYS A 150 19.80 12.20 2.32
CA LYS A 150 18.72 13.17 2.07
C LYS A 150 17.54 12.97 3.03
N LYS A 151 17.10 11.71 3.25
CA LYS A 151 16.04 11.39 4.21
C LYS A 151 16.43 11.82 5.64
N ARG A 152 17.68 11.58 6.08
CA ARG A 152 18.16 12.02 7.39
C ARG A 152 18.15 13.55 7.52
N LEU A 153 18.65 14.27 6.51
CA LEU A 153 18.62 15.74 6.49
C LEU A 153 17.20 16.29 6.59
N LEU A 154 16.23 15.65 5.90
CA LEU A 154 14.82 16.02 6.01
C LEU A 154 14.27 15.77 7.44
N GLN A 155 14.69 14.68 8.10
CA GLN A 155 14.31 14.44 9.50
C GLN A 155 14.86 15.48 10.47
N GLU A 156 16.03 16.06 10.19
CA GLU A 156 16.61 17.16 10.99
C GLU A 156 15.81 18.46 10.88
N LEU A 157 14.90 18.58 9.91
CA LEU A 157 14.01 19.73 9.79
C LEU A 157 12.80 19.65 10.74
N LYS A 158 12.53 18.50 11.35
CA LYS A 158 11.45 18.37 12.32
C LYS A 158 11.70 19.31 13.52
N GLY A 159 10.64 19.94 13.99
CA GLY A 159 10.69 20.93 15.06
C GLY A 159 11.24 22.28 14.66
N LYS A 160 11.67 22.46 13.40
CA LYS A 160 12.11 23.77 12.91
C LYS A 160 10.94 24.55 12.33
N GLU A 161 10.96 25.87 12.51
CA GLU A 161 9.96 26.73 11.89
C GLU A 161 10.08 26.71 10.36
N ASN A 162 8.93 26.64 9.69
CA ASN A 162 8.84 26.73 8.23
C ASN A 162 8.91 28.20 7.82
N ILE A 163 10.11 28.65 7.51
CA ILE A 163 10.42 30.06 7.16
C ILE A 163 11.06 30.10 5.78
N THR A 164 10.59 30.97 4.92
CA THR A 164 11.20 31.25 3.61
C THR A 164 12.52 32.00 3.77
N LYS A 165 13.33 32.12 2.70
CA LYS A 165 14.61 32.81 2.75
C LYS A 165 14.51 34.32 3.11
N ASP A 166 13.35 34.91 2.83
CA ASP A 166 13.04 36.32 3.17
C ASP A 166 12.46 36.49 4.59
N GLY A 167 12.38 35.43 5.38
CA GLY A 167 11.88 35.43 6.74
C GLY A 167 10.36 35.28 6.89
N THR A 168 9.63 35.03 5.80
CA THR A 168 8.18 34.80 5.88
C THR A 168 7.86 33.42 6.43
N LYS A 169 7.06 33.36 7.51
CA LYS A 169 6.61 32.10 8.11
C LYS A 169 5.48 31.48 7.27
N ILE A 170 5.64 30.22 6.88
CA ILE A 170 4.67 29.44 6.12
C ILE A 170 4.10 28.34 7.01
N ASN A 171 2.77 28.24 7.09
CA ASN A 171 2.12 27.14 7.79
C ASN A 171 1.94 25.96 6.85
N LEU A 172 2.53 24.81 7.20
CA LEU A 172 2.39 23.56 6.48
C LEU A 172 1.39 22.68 7.22
N TYR A 173 0.31 22.32 6.51
CA TYR A 173 -0.74 21.47 7.03
C TYR A 173 -0.84 20.17 6.23
N ALA A 174 -1.22 19.08 6.90
CA ALA A 174 -1.44 17.79 6.27
C ALA A 174 -2.85 17.70 5.67
N ASN A 175 -2.99 16.86 4.64
CA ASN A 175 -4.29 16.37 4.16
C ASN A 175 -4.47 14.93 4.65
N ILE A 176 -5.65 14.60 5.17
CA ILE A 176 -5.97 13.26 5.67
C ILE A 176 -7.28 12.76 5.07
N GLY A 177 -7.40 11.42 4.97
CA GLY A 177 -8.64 10.72 4.63
C GLY A 177 -9.35 10.10 5.84
N GLY A 178 -8.62 9.84 6.94
CA GLY A 178 -9.19 9.19 8.10
C GLY A 178 -8.35 9.32 9.37
N VAL A 179 -8.83 8.73 10.45
CA VAL A 179 -8.16 8.73 11.76
C VAL A 179 -6.80 8.04 11.70
N SER A 180 -6.65 7.01 10.87
CA SER A 180 -5.39 6.27 10.68
C SER A 180 -4.22 7.14 10.20
N ASP A 181 -4.50 8.24 9.52
CA ASP A 181 -3.46 9.11 8.98
C ASP A 181 -2.82 10.01 10.04
N VAL A 182 -3.50 10.20 11.19
CA VAL A 182 -3.06 11.14 12.24
C VAL A 182 -1.68 10.80 12.79
N ALA A 183 -1.37 9.51 12.93
CA ALA A 183 -0.04 9.09 13.37
C ALA A 183 1.07 9.56 12.43
N ASN A 184 0.84 9.51 11.11
CA ASN A 184 1.77 10.01 10.11
C ASN A 184 1.87 11.54 10.12
N VAL A 185 0.76 12.24 10.36
CA VAL A 185 0.74 13.71 10.50
C VAL A 185 1.65 14.15 11.63
N LEU A 186 1.51 13.53 12.81
CA LEU A 186 2.32 13.82 13.99
C LEU A 186 3.78 13.39 13.79
N ALA A 187 4.00 12.23 13.19
CA ALA A 187 5.35 11.73 12.91
C ALA A 187 6.13 12.63 11.94
N ASN A 188 5.47 13.40 11.09
CA ASN A 188 6.06 14.33 10.13
C ASN A 188 5.98 15.80 10.56
N ASP A 189 5.60 16.09 11.81
CA ASP A 189 5.59 17.42 12.42
C ASP A 189 4.76 18.44 11.62
N ALA A 190 3.61 18.02 11.10
CA ALA A 190 2.70 18.94 10.42
C ALA A 190 2.07 19.91 11.43
N GLY A 191 2.01 21.18 11.08
CA GLY A 191 1.47 22.26 11.95
C GLY A 191 -0.05 22.18 12.14
N GLY A 192 -0.71 21.15 11.62
CA GLY A 192 -2.13 20.92 11.71
C GLY A 192 -2.68 20.11 10.53
N ILE A 193 -3.98 19.99 10.46
CA ILE A 193 -4.71 19.37 9.34
C ILE A 193 -5.40 20.47 8.55
N GLY A 194 -4.96 20.67 7.32
CA GLY A 194 -5.52 21.65 6.39
C GLY A 194 -6.74 21.15 5.64
N LEU A 195 -6.87 19.82 5.54
CA LEU A 195 -8.02 19.18 4.91
C LEU A 195 -8.22 17.77 5.46
N PHE A 196 -9.29 17.57 6.21
CA PHE A 196 -9.83 16.24 6.49
C PHE A 196 -10.95 15.94 5.48
N ARG A 197 -10.70 15.01 4.60
CA ARG A 197 -11.63 14.59 3.54
C ARG A 197 -12.66 13.63 4.12
N SER A 198 -13.76 14.18 4.64
CA SER A 198 -14.78 13.40 5.33
C SER A 198 -15.53 12.40 4.45
N GLU A 199 -15.46 12.57 3.14
CA GLU A 199 -16.06 11.65 2.16
C GLU A 199 -15.51 10.22 2.27
N PHE A 200 -14.28 10.03 2.75
CA PHE A 200 -13.74 8.69 3.00
C PHE A 200 -14.50 7.92 4.08
N LEU A 201 -15.12 8.61 5.05
CA LEU A 201 -15.98 7.96 6.05
C LEU A 201 -17.23 7.36 5.41
N TYR A 202 -17.66 7.89 4.27
CA TYR A 202 -18.81 7.41 3.52
C TYR A 202 -18.40 6.29 2.55
N LEU A 203 -17.23 6.37 1.93
CA LEU A 203 -16.73 5.37 1.00
C LEU A 203 -16.35 4.05 1.71
N ASP A 204 -15.95 4.12 2.98
CA ASP A 204 -15.58 2.95 3.78
C ASP A 204 -16.79 2.29 4.47
N SER A 205 -18.02 2.79 4.24
CA SER A 205 -19.24 2.31 4.88
C SER A 205 -20.24 1.78 3.85
N GLU A 206 -20.94 0.68 4.16
CA GLU A 206 -22.01 0.14 3.31
C GLU A 206 -23.23 1.10 3.23
N ASP A 207 -23.47 1.86 4.31
CA ASP A 207 -24.51 2.88 4.42
C ASP A 207 -23.89 4.22 4.83
N TYR A 208 -24.69 5.30 4.79
CA TYR A 208 -24.24 6.60 5.30
C TYR A 208 -23.78 6.49 6.77
N PRO A 209 -22.57 7.00 7.10
CA PRO A 209 -22.07 6.94 8.46
C PRO A 209 -23.01 7.72 9.40
N THR A 210 -23.29 7.14 10.56
CA THR A 210 -24.12 7.77 11.58
C THR A 210 -23.46 9.04 12.12
N GLU A 211 -24.24 9.96 12.70
CA GLU A 211 -23.73 11.14 13.37
C GLU A 211 -22.68 10.79 14.43
N GLU A 212 -22.94 9.72 15.22
CA GLU A 212 -22.00 9.25 16.24
C GLU A 212 -20.68 8.76 15.66
N ALA A 213 -20.72 8.04 14.55
CA ALA A 213 -19.51 7.58 13.84
C ALA A 213 -18.67 8.76 13.33
N GLN A 214 -19.33 9.74 12.72
CA GLN A 214 -18.66 10.96 12.24
C GLN A 214 -18.10 11.77 13.42
N PHE A 215 -18.89 11.97 14.47
CA PHE A 215 -18.46 12.67 15.68
C PHE A 215 -17.24 12.00 16.31
N SER A 216 -17.25 10.68 16.44
CA SER A 216 -16.13 9.92 17.00
C SER A 216 -14.85 10.10 16.19
N ALA A 217 -14.94 10.03 14.86
CA ALA A 217 -13.81 10.26 13.98
C ALA A 217 -13.25 11.68 14.09
N TYR A 218 -14.11 12.71 14.03
CA TYR A 218 -13.69 14.11 14.13
C TYR A 218 -13.11 14.44 15.49
N LYS A 219 -13.74 13.95 16.57
CA LYS A 219 -13.27 14.12 17.94
C LYS A 219 -11.88 13.49 18.10
N THR A 220 -11.71 12.25 17.67
CA THR A 220 -10.41 11.56 17.77
C THR A 220 -9.30 12.33 17.05
N VAL A 221 -9.57 12.83 15.86
CA VAL A 221 -8.60 13.64 15.10
C VAL A 221 -8.29 14.93 15.84
N ALA A 222 -9.32 15.67 16.28
CA ALA A 222 -9.15 16.95 16.97
C ALA A 222 -8.36 16.81 18.28
N GLU A 223 -8.67 15.80 19.09
CA GLU A 223 -7.98 15.53 20.36
C GLU A 223 -6.51 15.16 20.16
N ASN A 224 -6.21 14.28 19.15
CA ASN A 224 -4.83 13.92 18.84
C ASN A 224 -4.00 15.09 18.29
N MET A 225 -4.62 16.05 17.62
CA MET A 225 -3.95 17.25 17.15
C MET A 225 -3.64 18.28 18.26
N ALA A 226 -4.09 18.04 19.49
CA ALA A 226 -3.70 18.74 20.72
C ALA A 226 -3.72 20.29 20.60
N GLY A 227 -4.79 20.85 20.03
CA GLY A 227 -4.96 22.29 19.83
C GLY A 227 -4.42 22.85 18.51
N ASN A 228 -3.74 22.04 17.71
CA ASN A 228 -3.40 22.44 16.35
C ASN A 228 -4.65 22.52 15.47
N LYS A 229 -4.58 23.32 14.42
CA LYS A 229 -5.68 23.57 13.51
C LYS A 229 -6.11 22.28 12.78
N VAL A 230 -7.42 22.00 12.78
CA VAL A 230 -8.04 20.93 11.99
C VAL A 230 -9.17 21.53 11.18
N ILE A 231 -9.09 21.38 9.86
CA ILE A 231 -10.14 21.79 8.91
C ILE A 231 -10.80 20.52 8.40
N ILE A 232 -12.08 20.37 8.68
CA ILE A 232 -12.91 19.26 8.21
C ILE A 232 -13.70 19.76 7.00
N ARG A 233 -13.55 19.06 5.85
CA ARG A 233 -14.43 19.31 4.71
C ARG A 233 -15.77 18.64 4.98
N THR A 234 -16.86 19.37 4.81
CA THR A 234 -18.18 18.76 4.74
C THR A 234 -18.30 17.90 3.50
N LEU A 235 -19.30 17.02 3.46
CA LEU A 235 -19.50 16.03 2.42
C LEU A 235 -19.35 16.65 1.01
N ASP A 236 -18.43 16.09 0.22
CA ASP A 236 -18.15 16.43 -1.15
C ASP A 236 -18.30 15.14 -1.99
N ILE A 237 -19.54 14.80 -2.29
CA ILE A 237 -19.90 13.70 -3.19
C ILE A 237 -20.49 14.38 -4.41
N GLY A 238 -19.70 14.41 -5.52
CA GLY A 238 -20.08 15.02 -6.78
C GLY A 238 -21.25 14.35 -7.47
#